data_b8c95ab30a948e0444118bc06fee7e9e
#
_entry.id   b8c95ab30a948e0444118bc06fee7e9e
#
_cell.length_a   1.000
_cell.length_b   1.000
_cell.length_c   1.000
_cell.angle_alpha   90.00
_cell.angle_beta   90.00
_cell.angle_gamma   90.00
#
_symmetry.space_group_name_H-M   'P 1'
#
loop_
_entity.id
_entity.type
_entity.pdbx_description
1 polymer ?
#
loop_
_entity_poly.entity_id
_entity_poly.type
_entity_poly.pdbx_seq_one_letter_code
_entity_poly.pdbx_strand_id
1 'polypeptide(L)'
;MEEEIRKDFMELLAFMEAGKHQEFKEKARECLPVDIAEGLEEVEDSSKVIKLFRMLPKDIASDVFSYMTSDQQQLIAESATNAEIKALVDDMFMDDAVDFLEEMPANVVKKVLQNADETTRATINQLLNYPENSAGSLMTIEYVDLHDYFTVRKAMDYIRRTGIDKETVYTCFVIDDQRHLVGQVSLRKLIIAPESTVIRDIMDTNIVSAKTTDDQEAVADDFRRYDLTSIAVCDKEERLVGIITIDDIVDVIQDENTEDIKKMAAIIPSDEAYLKTSV
;
A
#
# COMPACT_ATOMS: atom_id res chain seq x y z
N MET A 1 -10.62 -19.06 -14.14
CA MET A 1 -10.28 -17.95 -13.21
C MET A 1 -11.12 -16.72 -13.52
N GLU A 2 -10.96 -16.04 -14.63
CA GLU A 2 -11.78 -14.86 -15.00
C GLU A 2 -13.31 -15.12 -15.01
N GLU A 3 -13.77 -16.26 -15.50
CA GLU A 3 -15.20 -16.62 -15.46
C GLU A 3 -15.73 -16.84 -14.03
N GLU A 4 -14.88 -17.27 -13.13
CA GLU A 4 -15.23 -17.52 -11.72
C GLU A 4 -15.30 -16.20 -10.94
N ILE A 5 -14.31 -15.33 -11.13
CA ILE A 5 -14.27 -13.95 -10.58
C ILE A 5 -15.52 -13.18 -11.00
N ARG A 6 -15.80 -13.17 -12.30
CA ARG A 6 -16.99 -12.52 -12.85
C ARG A 6 -18.29 -13.09 -12.29
N LYS A 7 -18.35 -14.41 -12.09
CA LYS A 7 -19.52 -15.07 -11.48
C LYS A 7 -19.73 -14.62 -10.03
N ASP A 8 -18.66 -14.57 -9.24
CA ASP A 8 -18.72 -14.17 -7.84
C ASP A 8 -19.15 -12.71 -7.70
N PHE A 9 -18.62 -11.82 -8.53
CA PHE A 9 -19.04 -10.42 -8.58
C PHE A 9 -20.51 -10.26 -9.00
N MET A 10 -20.98 -11.01 -9.99
CA MET A 10 -22.40 -11.02 -10.39
C MET A 10 -23.31 -11.50 -9.28
N GLU A 11 -22.85 -12.40 -8.42
CA GLU A 11 -23.59 -12.84 -7.23
C GLU A 11 -23.68 -11.71 -6.18
N LEU A 12 -22.60 -10.96 -5.98
CA LEU A 12 -22.62 -9.76 -5.13
C LEU A 12 -23.64 -8.73 -5.64
N LEU A 13 -23.65 -8.45 -6.94
CA LEU A 13 -24.65 -7.56 -7.56
C LEU A 13 -26.08 -8.06 -7.31
N ALA A 14 -26.31 -9.37 -7.49
CA ALA A 14 -27.64 -9.96 -7.28
C ALA A 14 -28.08 -9.84 -5.80
N PHE A 15 -27.20 -10.07 -4.85
CA PHE A 15 -27.49 -9.87 -3.42
C PHE A 15 -27.79 -8.41 -3.08
N MET A 16 -27.01 -7.47 -3.66
CA MET A 16 -27.27 -6.04 -3.49
C MET A 16 -28.65 -5.64 -4.04
N GLU A 17 -29.00 -6.08 -5.24
CA GLU A 17 -30.29 -5.77 -5.88
C GLU A 17 -31.47 -6.41 -5.13
N ALA A 18 -31.28 -7.61 -4.59
CA ALA A 18 -32.26 -8.30 -3.78
C ALA A 18 -32.39 -7.77 -2.33
N GLY A 19 -31.51 -6.83 -1.90
CA GLY A 19 -31.48 -6.31 -0.54
C GLY A 19 -31.01 -7.32 0.53
N LYS A 20 -30.28 -8.35 0.10
CA LYS A 20 -29.76 -9.44 0.95
C LYS A 20 -28.42 -9.05 1.57
N HIS A 21 -28.46 -8.16 2.57
CA HIS A 21 -27.26 -7.57 3.16
C HIS A 21 -26.34 -8.56 3.86
N GLN A 22 -26.89 -9.61 4.50
CA GLN A 22 -26.08 -10.58 5.22
C GLN A 22 -25.34 -11.50 4.24
N GLU A 23 -26.06 -12.03 3.26
CA GLU A 23 -25.50 -12.88 2.22
C GLU A 23 -24.46 -12.14 1.39
N PHE A 24 -24.69 -10.85 1.12
CA PHE A 24 -23.71 -9.98 0.46
C PHE A 24 -22.40 -9.91 1.26
N LYS A 25 -22.48 -9.63 2.58
CA LYS A 25 -21.27 -9.49 3.41
C LYS A 25 -20.51 -10.81 3.59
N GLU A 26 -21.23 -11.93 3.66
CA GLU A 26 -20.61 -13.26 3.69
C GLU A 26 -19.88 -13.54 2.39
N LYS A 27 -20.53 -13.30 1.26
CA LYS A 27 -19.92 -13.50 -0.05
C LYS A 27 -18.75 -12.57 -0.32
N ALA A 28 -18.84 -11.30 0.07
CA ALA A 28 -17.75 -10.34 -0.10
C ALA A 28 -16.47 -10.73 0.65
N ARG A 29 -16.57 -11.41 1.80
CA ARG A 29 -15.40 -11.94 2.53
C ARG A 29 -14.78 -13.19 1.91
N GLU A 30 -15.49 -13.85 0.99
CA GLU A 30 -14.97 -14.99 0.22
C GLU A 30 -14.19 -14.53 -1.02
N CYS A 31 -14.45 -13.31 -1.51
CA CYS A 31 -13.80 -12.73 -2.68
C CYS A 31 -12.48 -12.04 -2.26
N LEU A 32 -11.52 -11.98 -3.18
CA LEU A 32 -10.34 -11.15 -3.00
C LEU A 32 -10.71 -9.66 -3.22
N PRO A 33 -10.13 -8.72 -2.45
CA PRO A 33 -10.41 -7.29 -2.62
C PRO A 33 -10.18 -6.79 -4.06
N VAL A 34 -9.10 -7.20 -4.69
CA VAL A 34 -8.78 -6.85 -6.09
C VAL A 34 -9.87 -7.31 -7.06
N ASP A 35 -10.41 -8.52 -6.90
CA ASP A 35 -11.47 -9.05 -7.78
C ASP A 35 -12.78 -8.23 -7.65
N ILE A 36 -13.05 -7.74 -6.44
CA ILE A 36 -14.21 -6.86 -6.19
C ILE A 36 -13.98 -5.49 -6.87
N ALA A 37 -12.77 -4.93 -6.77
CA ALA A 37 -12.42 -3.65 -7.40
C ALA A 37 -12.52 -3.75 -8.94
N GLU A 38 -11.94 -4.78 -9.55
CA GLU A 38 -12.06 -5.06 -11.00
C GLU A 38 -13.52 -5.22 -11.43
N GLY A 39 -14.32 -5.95 -10.64
CA GLY A 39 -15.74 -6.08 -10.91
C GLY A 39 -16.50 -4.74 -10.83
N LEU A 40 -16.13 -3.86 -9.92
CA LEU A 40 -16.69 -2.51 -9.82
C LEU A 40 -16.36 -1.66 -11.05
N GLU A 41 -15.20 -1.86 -11.69
CA GLU A 41 -14.83 -1.14 -12.91
C GLU A 41 -15.77 -1.49 -14.09
N GLU A 42 -16.31 -2.69 -14.14
CA GLU A 42 -17.30 -3.11 -15.17
C GLU A 42 -18.69 -2.46 -14.96
N VAL A 43 -18.94 -1.79 -13.83
CA VAL A 43 -20.26 -1.21 -13.49
C VAL A 43 -20.38 0.21 -13.99
N GLU A 44 -21.15 0.43 -15.08
CA GLU A 44 -21.38 1.75 -15.68
C GLU A 44 -22.18 2.73 -14.78
N ASP A 45 -23.04 2.19 -13.90
CA ASP A 45 -23.93 3.00 -13.03
C ASP A 45 -23.22 3.41 -11.73
N SER A 46 -22.73 4.64 -11.68
CA SER A 46 -22.08 5.23 -10.52
C SER A 46 -22.89 5.08 -9.22
N SER A 47 -24.22 5.11 -9.28
CA SER A 47 -25.05 4.91 -8.08
C SER A 47 -25.00 3.49 -7.56
N LYS A 48 -24.83 2.51 -8.47
CA LYS A 48 -24.63 1.11 -8.09
C LYS A 48 -23.24 0.89 -7.50
N VAL A 49 -22.20 1.49 -8.07
CA VAL A 49 -20.83 1.47 -7.53
C VAL A 49 -20.82 1.97 -6.08
N ILE A 50 -21.35 3.17 -5.84
CA ILE A 50 -21.43 3.76 -4.48
C ILE A 50 -22.23 2.86 -3.53
N LYS A 51 -23.35 2.32 -3.97
CA LYS A 51 -24.19 1.46 -3.14
C LYS A 51 -23.51 0.16 -2.78
N LEU A 52 -22.85 -0.49 -3.74
CA LEU A 52 -22.12 -1.73 -3.55
C LEU A 52 -20.96 -1.50 -2.59
N PHE A 53 -20.14 -0.48 -2.82
CA PHE A 53 -19.03 -0.13 -1.94
C PHE A 53 -19.49 0.11 -0.49
N ARG A 54 -20.57 0.86 -0.27
CA ARG A 54 -21.14 1.08 1.07
C ARG A 54 -21.68 -0.16 1.76
N MET A 55 -21.98 -1.21 1.00
CA MET A 55 -22.42 -2.50 1.55
C MET A 55 -21.25 -3.40 1.97
N LEU A 56 -20.04 -3.12 1.49
CA LEU A 56 -18.85 -3.90 1.86
C LEU A 56 -18.66 -3.95 3.37
N PRO A 57 -18.17 -5.08 3.90
CA PRO A 57 -17.68 -5.15 5.25
C PRO A 57 -16.53 -4.15 5.45
N LYS A 58 -16.48 -3.49 6.62
CA LYS A 58 -15.44 -2.48 6.90
C LYS A 58 -14.02 -3.05 6.86
N ASP A 59 -13.89 -4.31 7.23
CA ASP A 59 -12.64 -5.06 7.30
C ASP A 59 -11.98 -5.34 5.93
N ILE A 60 -12.69 -5.09 4.82
CA ILE A 60 -12.17 -5.24 3.46
C ILE A 60 -12.42 -4.01 2.58
N ALA A 61 -13.12 -3.01 3.08
CA ALA A 61 -13.51 -1.87 2.27
C ALA A 61 -12.32 -0.96 1.91
N SER A 62 -11.34 -0.80 2.81
CA SER A 62 -10.09 -0.09 2.57
C SER A 62 -9.26 -0.79 1.51
N ASP A 63 -9.07 -2.11 1.65
CA ASP A 63 -8.31 -2.89 0.68
C ASP A 63 -8.95 -2.85 -0.73
N VAL A 64 -10.29 -2.98 -0.81
CA VAL A 64 -11.00 -2.82 -2.09
C VAL A 64 -10.80 -1.42 -2.66
N PHE A 65 -10.81 -0.39 -1.81
CA PHE A 65 -10.64 0.99 -2.25
C PHE A 65 -9.24 1.25 -2.83
N SER A 66 -8.18 0.70 -2.23
CA SER A 66 -6.80 0.84 -2.74
C SER A 66 -6.64 0.24 -4.14
N TYR A 67 -7.36 -0.85 -4.46
CA TYR A 67 -7.35 -1.45 -5.80
C TYR A 67 -8.30 -0.79 -6.82
N MET A 68 -9.12 0.19 -6.43
CA MET A 68 -10.03 0.88 -7.35
C MET A 68 -9.27 1.87 -8.25
N THR A 69 -9.81 2.13 -9.46
CA THR A 69 -9.28 3.19 -10.31
C THR A 69 -9.49 4.57 -9.70
N SER A 70 -8.62 5.54 -10.02
CA SER A 70 -8.68 6.92 -9.51
C SER A 70 -10.04 7.59 -9.74
N ASP A 71 -10.68 7.33 -10.88
CA ASP A 71 -12.04 7.82 -11.18
C ASP A 71 -13.07 7.28 -10.20
N GLN A 72 -12.97 6.01 -9.84
CA GLN A 72 -13.87 5.37 -8.87
C GLN A 72 -13.57 5.80 -7.44
N GLN A 73 -12.30 5.90 -7.08
CA GLN A 73 -11.86 6.44 -5.80
C GLN A 73 -12.39 7.87 -5.60
N GLN A 74 -12.27 8.71 -6.63
CA GLN A 74 -12.85 10.06 -6.61
C GLN A 74 -14.37 10.02 -6.40
N LEU A 75 -15.08 9.18 -7.14
CA LEU A 75 -16.53 9.01 -7.04
C LEU A 75 -16.96 8.62 -5.61
N ILE A 76 -16.27 7.66 -5.01
CA ILE A 76 -16.53 7.21 -3.63
C ILE A 76 -16.21 8.34 -2.65
N ALA A 77 -15.03 8.96 -2.76
CA ALA A 77 -14.59 10.01 -1.85
C ALA A 77 -15.50 11.26 -1.88
N GLU A 78 -15.97 11.66 -3.05
CA GLU A 78 -16.92 12.77 -3.19
C GLU A 78 -18.29 12.44 -2.57
N SER A 79 -18.76 11.21 -2.75
CA SER A 79 -20.05 10.76 -2.23
C SER A 79 -20.04 10.46 -0.73
N ALA A 80 -18.87 10.13 -0.18
CA ALA A 80 -18.71 9.71 1.22
C ALA A 80 -19.00 10.87 2.19
N THR A 81 -19.54 10.53 3.35
CA THR A 81 -19.63 11.44 4.50
C THR A 81 -18.24 11.64 5.13
N ASN A 82 -18.11 12.68 5.95
CA ASN A 82 -16.87 12.92 6.69
C ASN A 82 -16.46 11.73 7.58
N ALA A 83 -17.43 11.01 8.16
CA ALA A 83 -17.17 9.85 8.99
C ALA A 83 -16.73 8.63 8.17
N GLU A 84 -17.29 8.45 6.97
CA GLU A 84 -16.88 7.39 6.04
C GLU A 84 -15.46 7.62 5.52
N ILE A 85 -15.13 8.86 5.11
CA ILE A 85 -13.79 9.24 4.66
C ILE A 85 -12.76 9.02 5.78
N LYS A 86 -13.08 9.48 6.99
CA LYS A 86 -12.18 9.27 8.13
C LYS A 86 -11.91 7.77 8.38
N ALA A 87 -12.96 6.96 8.43
CA ALA A 87 -12.82 5.53 8.66
C ALA A 87 -12.01 4.84 7.56
N LEU A 88 -12.19 5.26 6.30
CA LEU A 88 -11.46 4.72 5.15
C LEU A 88 -9.96 5.01 5.27
N VAL A 89 -9.59 6.25 5.52
CA VAL A 89 -8.18 6.66 5.62
C VAL A 89 -7.50 6.13 6.89
N ASP A 90 -8.24 6.01 8.00
CA ASP A 90 -7.69 5.43 9.24
C ASP A 90 -7.39 3.91 9.10
N ASP A 91 -8.04 3.23 8.17
CA ASP A 91 -7.89 1.78 7.93
C ASP A 91 -6.92 1.46 6.75
N MET A 92 -6.45 2.47 5.99
CA MET A 92 -5.47 2.32 4.89
C MET A 92 -4.03 2.36 5.42
N PHE A 93 -3.11 1.70 4.71
CA PHE A 93 -1.69 1.96 4.88
C PHE A 93 -1.33 3.36 4.36
N MET A 94 -0.22 3.91 4.84
CA MET A 94 0.10 5.32 4.61
C MET A 94 0.52 5.61 3.17
N ASP A 95 1.20 4.69 2.51
CA ASP A 95 1.52 4.72 1.08
C ASP A 95 0.24 4.76 0.24
N ASP A 96 -0.66 3.78 0.38
CA ASP A 96 -1.98 3.76 -0.26
C ASP A 96 -2.77 5.08 -0.07
N ALA A 97 -2.74 5.63 1.16
CA ALA A 97 -3.43 6.89 1.46
C ALA A 97 -2.77 8.09 0.74
N VAL A 98 -1.46 8.07 0.56
CA VAL A 98 -0.70 9.10 -0.15
C VAL A 98 -0.94 9.00 -1.64
N ASP A 99 -0.80 7.81 -2.23
CA ASP A 99 -1.03 7.54 -3.65
C ASP A 99 -2.46 7.95 -4.06
N PHE A 100 -3.45 7.55 -3.26
CA PHE A 100 -4.82 8.01 -3.45
C PHE A 100 -4.91 9.54 -3.49
N LEU A 101 -4.24 10.24 -2.56
CA LEU A 101 -4.34 11.71 -2.46
C LEU A 101 -3.60 12.45 -3.56
N GLU A 102 -2.50 11.91 -4.07
CA GLU A 102 -1.75 12.50 -5.18
C GLU A 102 -2.57 12.59 -6.46
N GLU A 103 -3.44 11.61 -6.69
CA GLU A 103 -4.32 11.58 -7.85
C GLU A 103 -5.64 12.36 -7.68
N MET A 104 -5.94 12.83 -6.46
CA MET A 104 -7.23 13.44 -6.16
C MET A 104 -7.29 14.96 -6.39
N PRO A 105 -8.46 15.49 -6.84
CA PRO A 105 -8.71 16.93 -6.89
C PRO A 105 -8.58 17.60 -5.52
N ALA A 106 -8.11 18.84 -5.48
CA ALA A 106 -7.84 19.59 -4.25
C ALA A 106 -9.02 19.66 -3.25
N ASN A 107 -10.26 19.56 -3.71
CA ASN A 107 -11.44 19.52 -2.84
C ASN A 107 -11.54 18.19 -2.07
N VAL A 108 -11.17 17.07 -2.68
CA VAL A 108 -11.11 15.73 -2.04
C VAL A 108 -9.95 15.69 -1.07
N VAL A 109 -8.74 16.08 -1.48
CA VAL A 109 -7.56 16.20 -0.61
C VAL A 109 -7.88 17.01 0.65
N LYS A 110 -8.49 18.19 0.47
CA LYS A 110 -8.90 19.03 1.60
C LYS A 110 -9.91 18.33 2.52
N LYS A 111 -10.87 17.61 1.95
CA LYS A 111 -11.89 16.87 2.71
C LYS A 111 -11.24 15.77 3.56
N VAL A 112 -10.32 15.00 3.00
CA VAL A 112 -9.57 13.95 3.70
C VAL A 112 -8.76 14.57 4.83
N LEU A 113 -7.88 15.52 4.54
CA LEU A 113 -6.99 16.15 5.54
C LEU A 113 -7.75 16.86 6.67
N GLN A 114 -8.94 17.39 6.41
CA GLN A 114 -9.78 18.01 7.45
C GLN A 114 -10.41 16.99 8.41
N ASN A 115 -10.62 15.76 7.96
CA ASN A 115 -11.25 14.72 8.76
C ASN A 115 -10.25 13.74 9.38
N ALA A 116 -9.02 13.65 8.86
CA ALA A 116 -7.93 12.91 9.47
C ALA A 116 -7.54 13.50 10.85
N ASP A 117 -7.10 12.65 11.76
CA ASP A 117 -6.54 13.11 13.02
C ASP A 117 -5.23 13.90 12.82
N GLU A 118 -4.72 14.52 13.88
CA GLU A 118 -3.55 15.39 13.80
C GLU A 118 -2.28 14.62 13.39
N THR A 119 -2.13 13.40 13.86
CA THR A 119 -0.96 12.54 13.59
C THR A 119 -1.01 12.07 12.13
N THR A 120 -2.11 11.47 11.71
CA THR A 120 -2.31 11.00 10.33
C THR A 120 -2.13 12.14 9.32
N ARG A 121 -2.73 13.30 9.59
CA ARG A 121 -2.56 14.48 8.73
C ARG A 121 -1.13 14.97 8.65
N ALA A 122 -0.40 14.99 9.77
CA ALA A 122 1.01 15.40 9.77
C ALA A 122 1.86 14.42 8.96
N THR A 123 1.61 13.13 9.09
CA THR A 123 2.29 12.08 8.35
C THR A 123 2.02 12.17 6.85
N ILE A 124 0.75 12.26 6.44
CA ILE A 124 0.37 12.43 5.03
C ILE A 124 1.05 13.68 4.45
N ASN A 125 0.98 14.82 5.13
CA ASN A 125 1.64 16.04 4.65
C ASN A 125 3.18 15.89 4.58
N GLN A 126 3.79 15.08 5.43
CA GLN A 126 5.22 14.79 5.36
C GLN A 126 5.55 13.96 4.12
N LEU A 127 4.78 12.90 3.86
CA LEU A 127 4.99 12.01 2.72
C LEU A 127 4.75 12.72 1.39
N LEU A 128 3.67 13.48 1.26
CA LEU A 128 3.37 14.33 0.08
C LEU A 128 4.43 15.41 -0.21
N ASN A 129 5.36 15.68 0.69
CA ASN A 129 6.48 16.61 0.44
C ASN A 129 7.71 15.95 -0.19
N TYR A 130 7.76 14.62 -0.29
CA TYR A 130 8.84 13.98 -1.04
C TYR A 130 8.66 14.24 -2.54
N PRO A 131 9.74 14.24 -3.32
CA PRO A 131 9.61 14.38 -4.78
C PRO A 131 8.81 13.21 -5.36
N GLU A 132 7.93 13.50 -6.31
CA GLU A 132 7.27 12.48 -7.11
C GLU A 132 8.31 11.52 -7.73
N ASN A 133 7.95 10.25 -7.90
CA ASN A 133 8.81 9.20 -8.45
C ASN A 133 10.11 8.97 -7.65
N SER A 134 10.11 9.25 -6.35
CA SER A 134 11.24 8.99 -5.47
C SER A 134 10.95 7.86 -4.49
N ALA A 135 12.01 7.26 -3.91
CA ALA A 135 11.84 6.28 -2.83
C ALA A 135 11.04 6.83 -1.62
N GLY A 136 11.08 8.14 -1.42
CA GLY A 136 10.33 8.80 -0.35
C GLY A 136 8.83 8.89 -0.62
N SER A 137 8.39 8.99 -1.90
CA SER A 137 6.98 8.98 -2.25
C SER A 137 6.38 7.57 -2.24
N LEU A 138 7.19 6.55 -2.54
CA LEU A 138 6.74 5.15 -2.56
C LEU A 138 6.76 4.44 -1.20
N MET A 139 7.41 5.03 -0.18
CA MET A 139 7.65 4.30 1.07
C MET A 139 6.45 4.30 2.00
N THR A 140 6.21 3.16 2.64
CA THR A 140 5.36 3.08 3.82
C THR A 140 6.14 3.29 5.11
N ILE A 141 5.47 3.75 6.16
CA ILE A 141 6.02 3.89 7.51
C ILE A 141 5.59 2.76 8.46
N GLU A 142 4.72 1.88 8.00
CA GLU A 142 4.20 0.74 8.75
C GLU A 142 5.14 -0.47 8.66
N TYR A 143 6.33 -0.36 9.20
CA TYR A 143 7.34 -1.42 9.20
C TYR A 143 7.71 -1.88 10.61
N VAL A 144 8.40 -3.02 10.70
CA VAL A 144 8.97 -3.53 11.95
C VAL A 144 10.43 -3.12 12.06
N ASP A 145 10.73 -2.28 13.05
CA ASP A 145 12.09 -1.98 13.48
C ASP A 145 12.45 -2.71 14.77
N LEU A 146 13.65 -3.27 14.84
CA LEU A 146 14.18 -3.96 15.99
C LEU A 146 15.47 -3.29 16.45
N HIS A 147 15.67 -3.17 17.75
CA HIS A 147 16.97 -2.74 18.25
C HIS A 147 18.00 -3.87 18.23
N ASP A 148 19.21 -3.57 17.87
CA ASP A 148 20.33 -4.51 17.74
C ASP A 148 20.62 -5.29 19.04
N TYR A 149 20.31 -4.70 20.22
CA TYR A 149 20.49 -5.33 21.54
C TYR A 149 19.29 -6.15 22.02
N PHE A 150 18.22 -6.25 21.25
CA PHE A 150 17.11 -7.13 21.61
C PHE A 150 17.56 -8.59 21.56
N THR A 151 16.99 -9.41 22.44
CA THR A 151 17.05 -10.88 22.27
C THR A 151 15.97 -11.31 21.27
N VAL A 152 16.17 -12.48 20.67
CA VAL A 152 15.16 -13.10 19.78
C VAL A 152 13.80 -13.17 20.46
N ARG A 153 13.75 -13.59 21.74
CA ARG A 153 12.51 -13.58 22.53
C ARG A 153 11.85 -12.20 22.52
N LYS A 154 12.59 -11.15 22.85
CA LYS A 154 12.06 -9.77 22.89
C LYS A 154 11.59 -9.29 21.53
N ALA A 155 12.34 -9.61 20.48
CA ALA A 155 11.97 -9.28 19.10
C ALA A 155 10.66 -9.98 18.68
N MET A 156 10.53 -11.27 18.96
CA MET A 156 9.31 -12.02 18.66
C MET A 156 8.10 -11.53 19.46
N ASP A 157 8.29 -11.15 20.71
CA ASP A 157 7.20 -10.58 21.53
C ASP A 157 6.81 -9.18 21.04
N TYR A 158 7.76 -8.41 20.51
CA TYR A 158 7.51 -7.13 19.88
C TYR A 158 6.70 -7.30 18.59
N ILE A 159 7.15 -8.18 17.68
CA ILE A 159 6.46 -8.48 16.43
C ILE A 159 5.02 -8.96 16.67
N ARG A 160 4.78 -9.85 17.64
CA ARG A 160 3.44 -10.34 17.98
C ARG A 160 2.48 -9.23 18.43
N ARG A 161 3.01 -8.17 19.06
CA ARG A 161 2.21 -7.04 19.53
C ARG A 161 1.93 -6.01 18.47
N THR A 162 2.89 -5.76 17.59
CA THR A 162 2.86 -4.62 16.68
C THR A 162 2.68 -5.01 15.21
N GLY A 163 2.94 -6.27 14.88
CA GLY A 163 3.00 -6.71 13.50
C GLY A 163 1.65 -6.80 12.78
N ILE A 164 0.53 -6.69 13.49
CA ILE A 164 -0.80 -6.69 12.87
C ILE A 164 -1.06 -5.41 12.08
N ASP A 165 -0.44 -4.30 12.49
CA ASP A 165 -0.58 -2.99 11.86
C ASP A 165 0.66 -2.65 11.03
N LYS A 166 1.34 -3.67 10.48
CA LYS A 166 2.56 -3.50 9.68
C LYS A 166 2.38 -4.11 8.31
N GLU A 167 2.87 -3.40 7.31
CA GLU A 167 2.86 -3.82 5.91
C GLU A 167 3.47 -5.22 5.73
N THR A 168 4.63 -5.41 6.33
CA THR A 168 5.28 -6.71 6.36
C THR A 168 6.00 -6.98 7.66
N VAL A 169 6.10 -8.27 8.02
CA VAL A 169 6.92 -8.78 9.14
C VAL A 169 8.01 -9.76 8.67
N TYR A 170 8.07 -10.05 7.37
CA TYR A 170 9.01 -11.03 6.83
C TYR A 170 10.45 -10.58 6.93
N THR A 171 10.71 -9.29 6.70
CA THR A 171 11.99 -8.63 6.92
C THR A 171 11.83 -7.58 8.01
N CYS A 172 12.58 -7.72 9.10
CA CYS A 172 12.64 -6.73 10.16
C CYS A 172 13.98 -5.98 10.04
N PHE A 173 13.89 -4.65 9.99
CA PHE A 173 15.07 -3.81 9.92
C PHE A 173 15.63 -3.55 11.32
N VAL A 174 16.94 -3.49 11.45
CA VAL A 174 17.61 -3.35 12.74
C VAL A 174 18.22 -1.97 12.85
N ILE A 175 17.90 -1.27 13.94
CA ILE A 175 18.35 0.08 14.23
C ILE A 175 19.14 0.16 15.52
N ASP A 176 19.99 1.19 15.61
CA ASP A 176 20.62 1.60 16.86
C ASP A 176 19.71 2.54 17.68
N ASP A 177 20.21 3.05 18.82
CA ASP A 177 19.49 3.99 19.69
C ASP A 177 19.23 5.36 19.02
N GLN A 178 19.92 5.68 17.94
CA GLN A 178 19.77 6.92 17.16
C GLN A 178 18.93 6.72 15.90
N ARG A 179 18.36 5.53 15.74
CA ARG A 179 17.57 5.08 14.59
C ARG A 179 18.36 4.88 13.30
N HIS A 180 19.69 4.83 13.33
CA HIS A 180 20.45 4.48 12.15
C HIS A 180 20.21 3.02 11.78
N LEU A 181 20.08 2.76 10.49
CA LEU A 181 19.95 1.40 9.97
C LEU A 181 21.27 0.66 10.11
N VAL A 182 21.33 -0.37 10.95
CA VAL A 182 22.55 -1.14 11.24
C VAL A 182 22.50 -2.60 10.77
N GLY A 183 21.31 -3.09 10.39
CA GLY A 183 21.14 -4.48 9.95
C GLY A 183 19.72 -4.77 9.51
N GLN A 184 19.54 -6.01 9.06
CA GLN A 184 18.23 -6.61 8.85
C GLN A 184 18.23 -8.06 9.34
N VAL A 185 17.06 -8.56 9.71
CA VAL A 185 16.87 -9.96 10.10
C VAL A 185 15.52 -10.46 9.57
N SER A 186 15.53 -11.61 8.91
CA SER A 186 14.28 -12.21 8.46
C SER A 186 13.52 -12.88 9.61
N LEU A 187 12.19 -12.87 9.55
CA LEU A 187 11.33 -13.60 10.48
C LEU A 187 11.74 -15.09 10.56
N ARG A 188 12.10 -15.70 9.42
CA ARG A 188 12.62 -17.06 9.38
C ARG A 188 13.84 -17.26 10.30
N LYS A 189 14.77 -16.29 10.29
CA LYS A 189 16.00 -16.35 11.11
C LYS A 189 15.67 -16.21 12.59
N LEU A 190 14.71 -15.36 12.94
CA LEU A 190 14.20 -15.21 14.31
C LEU A 190 13.51 -16.48 14.82
N ILE A 191 12.71 -17.16 13.99
CA ILE A 191 12.02 -18.41 14.36
C ILE A 191 13.02 -19.56 14.66
N ILE A 192 14.12 -19.62 13.91
CA ILE A 192 15.10 -20.71 14.00
C ILE A 192 16.12 -20.48 15.14
N ALA A 193 16.44 -19.22 15.43
CA ALA A 193 17.47 -18.87 16.41
C ALA A 193 17.01 -19.14 17.87
N PRO A 194 17.93 -19.49 18.77
CA PRO A 194 17.61 -19.60 20.19
C PRO A 194 17.08 -18.28 20.75
N GLU A 195 16.08 -18.34 21.60
CA GLU A 195 15.39 -17.16 22.18
C GLU A 195 16.32 -16.19 22.92
N SER A 196 17.42 -16.68 23.48
CA SER A 196 18.41 -15.87 24.22
C SER A 196 19.44 -15.18 23.32
N THR A 197 19.48 -15.53 22.02
CA THR A 197 20.42 -14.92 21.07
C THR A 197 20.10 -13.43 20.89
N VAL A 198 21.14 -12.60 20.82
CA VAL A 198 21.00 -11.16 20.60
C VAL A 198 20.90 -10.88 19.08
N ILE A 199 20.05 -9.94 18.68
CA ILE A 199 19.79 -9.63 17.26
C ILE A 199 21.09 -9.27 16.52
N ARG A 200 21.96 -8.47 17.12
CA ARG A 200 23.26 -8.08 16.51
C ARG A 200 24.14 -9.28 16.12
N ASP A 201 23.97 -10.43 16.78
CA ASP A 201 24.78 -11.63 16.52
C ASP A 201 24.26 -12.45 15.33
N ILE A 202 23.02 -12.18 14.92
CA ILE A 202 22.32 -12.92 13.84
C ILE A 202 21.84 -12.04 12.69
N MET A 203 21.85 -10.71 12.85
CA MET A 203 21.45 -9.81 11.78
C MET A 203 22.42 -9.87 10.60
N ASP A 204 21.94 -9.52 9.43
CA ASP A 204 22.77 -9.24 8.27
C ASP A 204 23.09 -7.75 8.25
N THR A 205 24.36 -7.41 8.16
CA THR A 205 24.85 -6.03 8.12
C THR A 205 25.16 -5.55 6.70
N ASN A 206 25.15 -6.47 5.73
CA ASN A 206 25.30 -6.12 4.32
C ASN A 206 23.92 -5.85 3.71
N ILE A 207 23.38 -4.65 3.95
CA ILE A 207 22.04 -4.25 3.61
C ILE A 207 22.05 -3.38 2.36
N VAL A 208 21.10 -3.63 1.46
CA VAL A 208 20.73 -2.69 0.41
C VAL A 208 19.68 -1.76 0.98
N SER A 209 19.87 -0.45 0.82
CA SER A 209 18.92 0.57 1.27
C SER A 209 18.86 1.69 0.26
N ALA A 210 17.69 2.33 0.13
CA ALA A 210 17.48 3.52 -0.67
C ALA A 210 17.53 4.78 0.22
N LYS A 211 17.79 5.92 -0.40
CA LYS A 211 17.59 7.24 0.21
C LYS A 211 16.22 7.77 -0.20
N THR A 212 15.60 8.58 0.65
CA THR A 212 14.30 9.20 0.33
C THR A 212 14.27 9.97 -1.00
N THR A 213 15.41 10.33 -1.55
CA THR A 213 15.55 11.09 -2.80
C THR A 213 16.00 10.25 -3.98
N ASP A 214 16.18 8.94 -3.80
CA ASP A 214 16.58 8.05 -4.89
C ASP A 214 15.39 7.86 -5.84
N ASP A 215 15.71 7.75 -7.10
CA ASP A 215 14.73 7.57 -8.18
C ASP A 215 14.09 6.18 -8.10
N GLN A 216 12.77 6.10 -8.34
CA GLN A 216 12.01 4.86 -8.26
C GLN A 216 12.52 3.77 -9.22
N GLU A 217 12.98 4.13 -10.44
CA GLU A 217 13.56 3.16 -11.38
C GLU A 217 14.84 2.54 -10.82
N ALA A 218 15.69 3.35 -10.17
CA ALA A 218 16.92 2.86 -9.55
C ALA A 218 16.61 1.91 -8.39
N VAL A 219 15.56 2.20 -7.60
CA VAL A 219 15.08 1.32 -6.53
C VAL A 219 14.53 0.02 -7.12
N ALA A 220 13.73 0.07 -8.17
CA ALA A 220 13.21 -1.11 -8.86
C ALA A 220 14.35 -2.00 -9.43
N ASP A 221 15.41 -1.39 -9.94
CA ASP A 221 16.61 -2.11 -10.38
C ASP A 221 17.30 -2.83 -9.21
N ASP A 222 17.37 -2.23 -8.04
CA ASP A 222 17.93 -2.86 -6.85
C ASP A 222 17.07 -4.06 -6.39
N PHE A 223 15.76 -3.96 -6.40
CA PHE A 223 14.87 -5.10 -6.11
C PHE A 223 15.15 -6.27 -7.04
N ARG A 224 15.23 -6.02 -8.35
CA ARG A 224 15.51 -7.03 -9.36
C ARG A 224 16.92 -7.63 -9.24
N ARG A 225 17.90 -6.79 -8.91
CA ARG A 225 19.33 -7.20 -8.83
C ARG A 225 19.62 -8.06 -7.62
N TYR A 226 18.96 -7.80 -6.50
CA TYR A 226 19.24 -8.43 -5.20
C TYR A 226 18.14 -9.36 -4.74
N ASP A 227 17.12 -9.62 -5.58
CA ASP A 227 15.96 -10.47 -5.26
C ASP A 227 15.27 -10.03 -3.94
N LEU A 228 15.05 -8.72 -3.78
CA LEU A 228 14.48 -8.15 -2.57
C LEU A 228 12.96 -8.36 -2.53
N THR A 229 12.41 -8.48 -1.33
CA THR A 229 10.96 -8.44 -1.05
C THR A 229 10.57 -7.13 -0.36
N SER A 230 11.53 -6.46 0.25
CA SER A 230 11.41 -5.12 0.81
C SER A 230 12.78 -4.47 0.92
N ILE A 231 12.83 -3.13 0.84
CA ILE A 231 14.05 -2.32 0.99
C ILE A 231 13.84 -1.27 2.07
N ALA A 232 14.88 -1.00 2.86
CA ALA A 232 14.86 0.10 3.82
C ALA A 232 15.04 1.43 3.11
N VAL A 233 14.27 2.44 3.51
CA VAL A 233 14.45 3.83 3.08
C VAL A 233 15.03 4.65 4.22
N CYS A 234 16.13 5.35 3.95
CA CYS A 234 16.85 6.13 4.93
C CYS A 234 16.85 7.62 4.56
N ASP A 235 16.86 8.46 5.60
CA ASP A 235 17.09 9.90 5.43
C ASP A 235 18.58 10.22 5.15
N LYS A 236 18.90 11.53 5.07
CA LYS A 236 20.27 12.01 4.82
C LYS A 236 21.24 11.67 5.96
N GLU A 237 20.74 11.44 7.16
CA GLU A 237 21.49 11.07 8.34
C GLU A 237 21.56 9.55 8.56
N GLU A 238 21.25 8.73 7.54
CA GLU A 238 21.22 7.26 7.59
C GLU A 238 20.20 6.67 8.59
N ARG A 239 19.19 7.42 8.99
CA ARG A 239 18.13 6.93 9.86
C ARG A 239 17.05 6.26 9.04
N LEU A 240 16.57 5.13 9.51
CA LEU A 240 15.44 4.42 8.92
C LEU A 240 14.15 5.26 9.06
N VAL A 241 13.53 5.60 7.94
CA VAL A 241 12.32 6.43 7.89
C VAL A 241 11.12 5.72 7.25
N GLY A 242 11.36 4.69 6.44
CA GLY A 242 10.32 3.92 5.77
C GLY A 242 10.87 2.63 5.17
N ILE A 243 10.00 1.91 4.52
CA ILE A 243 10.33 0.76 3.67
C ILE A 243 9.54 0.85 2.37
N ILE A 244 10.01 0.18 1.33
CA ILE A 244 9.24 -0.07 0.10
C ILE A 244 9.11 -1.58 -0.04
N THR A 245 7.96 -2.07 -0.47
CA THR A 245 7.71 -3.49 -0.68
C THR A 245 7.73 -3.86 -2.16
N ILE A 246 7.67 -5.15 -2.48
CA ILE A 246 7.83 -5.62 -3.86
C ILE A 246 6.59 -5.35 -4.72
N ASP A 247 5.41 -5.30 -4.12
CA ASP A 247 4.14 -5.00 -4.78
C ASP A 247 4.17 -3.61 -5.40
N ASP A 248 4.52 -2.56 -4.63
CA ASP A 248 4.70 -1.19 -5.15
C ASP A 248 5.72 -1.12 -6.30
N ILE A 249 6.82 -1.87 -6.16
CA ILE A 249 7.85 -1.92 -7.20
C ILE A 249 7.37 -2.62 -8.48
N VAL A 250 6.46 -3.59 -8.37
CA VAL A 250 5.85 -4.22 -9.55
C VAL A 250 5.05 -3.19 -10.34
N ASP A 251 4.31 -2.32 -9.68
CA ASP A 251 3.54 -1.26 -10.32
C ASP A 251 4.45 -0.21 -10.97
N VAL A 252 5.50 0.23 -10.29
CA VAL A 252 6.55 1.10 -10.88
C VAL A 252 7.12 0.49 -12.15
N ILE A 253 7.47 -0.81 -12.14
CA ILE A 253 8.03 -1.49 -13.33
C ILE A 253 7.01 -1.51 -14.47
N GLN A 254 5.74 -1.68 -14.21
CA GLN A 254 4.68 -1.69 -15.23
C GLN A 254 4.49 -0.31 -15.85
N ASP A 255 4.47 0.72 -15.03
CA ASP A 255 4.31 2.11 -15.47
C ASP A 255 5.49 2.59 -16.31
N GLU A 256 6.71 2.34 -15.86
CA GLU A 256 7.93 2.66 -16.62
C GLU A 256 7.98 1.92 -17.96
N ASN A 257 7.65 0.62 -17.99
CA ASN A 257 7.57 -0.12 -19.26
C ASN A 257 6.51 0.47 -20.20
N THR A 258 5.38 0.89 -19.67
CA THR A 258 4.30 1.50 -20.43
C THR A 258 4.71 2.86 -20.99
N GLU A 259 5.40 3.68 -20.20
CA GLU A 259 5.94 4.98 -20.61
C GLU A 259 6.99 4.80 -21.72
N ASP A 260 7.90 3.86 -21.57
CA ASP A 260 8.94 3.56 -22.54
C ASP A 260 8.35 3.10 -23.88
N ILE A 261 7.33 2.23 -23.85
CA ILE A 261 6.61 1.80 -25.05
C ILE A 261 5.93 3.01 -25.73
N LYS A 262 5.28 3.88 -24.96
CA LYS A 262 4.64 5.10 -25.48
C LYS A 262 5.69 6.04 -26.11
N LYS A 263 6.83 6.24 -25.45
CA LYS A 263 7.95 7.04 -25.97
C LYS A 263 8.52 6.45 -27.28
N MET A 264 8.73 5.13 -27.32
CA MET A 264 9.24 4.44 -28.53
C MET A 264 8.25 4.49 -29.70
N ALA A 265 6.94 4.45 -29.43
CA ALA A 265 5.90 4.58 -30.47
C ALA A 265 5.67 6.04 -30.91
N ALA A 266 6.45 7.03 -30.41
CA ALA A 266 6.27 8.47 -30.60
C ALA A 266 4.84 8.96 -30.24
N ILE A 267 4.20 8.29 -29.30
CA ILE A 267 2.90 8.65 -28.75
C ILE A 267 3.17 9.58 -27.55
N ILE A 268 2.50 10.72 -27.51
CA ILE A 268 2.56 11.61 -26.33
C ILE A 268 1.96 10.87 -25.15
N PRO A 269 2.65 10.77 -24.00
CA PRO A 269 2.10 10.14 -22.82
C PRO A 269 0.72 10.75 -22.47
N SER A 270 -0.28 9.93 -22.28
CA SER A 270 -1.60 10.36 -21.79
C SER A 270 -1.94 9.48 -20.59
N ASP A 271 -2.53 10.07 -19.57
CA ASP A 271 -2.98 9.35 -18.36
C ASP A 271 -4.16 8.40 -18.65
N GLU A 272 -4.62 8.32 -19.90
CA GLU A 272 -5.66 7.39 -20.31
C GLU A 272 -5.09 6.04 -20.74
N ALA A 273 -5.72 4.97 -20.28
CA ALA A 273 -5.40 3.60 -20.73
C ALA A 273 -5.41 3.53 -22.27
N TYR A 274 -4.41 2.89 -22.88
CA TYR A 274 -4.18 2.81 -24.33
C TYR A 274 -5.44 2.47 -25.16
N LEU A 275 -6.34 1.66 -24.64
CA LEU A 275 -7.59 1.27 -25.30
C LEU A 275 -8.71 2.33 -25.22
N LYS A 276 -8.55 3.38 -24.39
CA LYS A 276 -9.50 4.49 -24.25
C LYS A 276 -9.09 5.74 -25.01
N THR A 277 -7.85 5.79 -25.53
CA THR A 277 -7.34 6.94 -26.28
C THR A 277 -7.97 6.97 -27.69
N SER A 278 -8.72 8.03 -28.01
CA SER A 278 -9.29 8.20 -29.34
C SER A 278 -8.20 8.47 -30.38
N VAL A 279 -8.22 7.75 -31.49
CA VAL A 279 -7.32 7.94 -32.65
C VAL A 279 -7.61 9.25 -33.34
#